data_e2942062f1991d2a66659cf446226ccb
#
_entry.id   e2942062f1991d2a66659cf446226ccb
#
_cell.length_a   1.000
_cell.length_b   1.000
_cell.length_c   1.000
_cell.angle_alpha   90.00
_cell.angle_beta   90.00
_cell.angle_gamma   90.00
#
_symmetry.space_group_name_H-M   'P 1'
#
loop_
_entity.id
_entity.type
_entity.pdbx_description
1 polymer ?
#
loop_
_entity_poly.entity_id
_entity_poly.type
_entity_poly.pdbx_seq_one_letter_code
_entity_poly.pdbx_strand_id
1 'polypeptide(L)'
;MSIAVGLFMTTATFASAQSISTGDTARGARSTKDFSSTSGADIWDANHDGIYTCDEWKSYLYRLFTLADRNRDGNLDSSEFTIIRRTGTNFTDADFGYFDENQDGKVTRSEFVDKPSEFILRFDKNGDCRVTQDEMKAASTDQKPSNGRGKKF
;
A
#
# COMPACT_ATOMS: atom_id res chain seq x y z
N MET A 1 18.84 -67.66 12.75
CA MET A 1 17.58 -67.60 13.51
C MET A 1 16.67 -66.62 12.92
N SER A 2 15.65 -67.07 12.20
CA SER A 2 14.60 -66.32 11.57
C SER A 2 13.51 -65.98 12.59
N ILE A 3 12.97 -64.80 12.59
CA ILE A 3 11.60 -64.55 13.04
C ILE A 3 10.95 -63.52 12.14
N ALA A 4 9.81 -63.93 11.69
CA ALA A 4 8.95 -63.35 10.68
C ALA A 4 7.98 -62.27 11.22
N VAL A 5 7.59 -61.37 10.34
CA VAL A 5 6.24 -61.03 9.87
C VAL A 5 5.25 -60.44 10.88
N GLY A 6 4.72 -59.30 10.49
CA GLY A 6 3.49 -58.72 11.05
C GLY A 6 2.98 -57.56 10.19
N LEU A 7 2.38 -57.93 9.07
CA LEU A 7 1.63 -57.03 8.20
C LEU A 7 0.24 -56.83 8.79
N PHE A 8 -0.14 -55.63 9.24
CA PHE A 8 -1.52 -55.27 9.53
C PHE A 8 -1.98 -54.13 8.60
N MET A 9 -2.73 -54.49 7.61
CA MET A 9 -3.59 -53.61 6.86
C MET A 9 -4.84 -53.32 7.68
N THR A 10 -5.08 -52.06 7.98
CA THR A 10 -6.40 -51.61 8.42
C THR A 10 -6.96 -50.64 7.38
N THR A 11 -7.94 -51.11 6.67
CA THR A 11 -8.77 -50.36 5.77
C THR A 11 -9.72 -49.48 6.58
N ALA A 12 -9.57 -48.17 6.50
CA ALA A 12 -10.54 -47.22 7.03
C ALA A 12 -11.45 -46.75 5.90
N THR A 13 -12.69 -47.14 5.97
CA THR A 13 -13.81 -46.72 5.14
C THR A 13 -14.16 -45.27 5.44
N PHE A 14 -14.10 -44.46 4.44
CA PHE A 14 -14.63 -43.06 4.50
C PHE A 14 -16.12 -43.08 4.26
N ALA A 15 -16.85 -42.67 5.28
CA ALA A 15 -18.28 -42.36 5.14
C ALA A 15 -18.39 -40.86 4.74
N SER A 16 -18.95 -40.62 3.58
CA SER A 16 -19.38 -39.30 3.10
C SER A 16 -20.56 -38.80 3.93
N ALA A 17 -20.39 -37.64 4.55
CA ALA A 17 -21.52 -36.86 5.03
C ALA A 17 -21.52 -35.52 4.29
N GLN A 18 -22.36 -35.40 3.31
CA GLN A 18 -22.74 -34.15 2.68
C GLN A 18 -23.71 -33.42 3.58
N SER A 19 -23.35 -32.28 4.10
CA SER A 19 -24.28 -31.34 4.68
C SER A 19 -24.35 -30.10 3.79
N ILE A 20 -25.43 -30.04 3.04
CA ILE A 20 -25.84 -28.85 2.31
C ILE A 20 -26.47 -27.92 3.35
N SER A 21 -25.79 -26.81 3.67
CA SER A 21 -26.40 -25.70 4.39
C SER A 21 -26.49 -24.54 3.44
N THR A 22 -27.64 -24.34 2.88
CA THR A 22 -28.07 -23.11 2.22
C THR A 22 -28.30 -22.07 3.29
N GLY A 23 -27.32 -21.17 3.43
CA GLY A 23 -27.44 -19.96 4.23
C GLY A 23 -27.15 -18.78 3.33
N ASP A 24 -28.19 -18.32 2.66
CA ASP A 24 -28.24 -17.09 1.92
C ASP A 24 -28.07 -15.92 2.91
N THR A 25 -26.89 -15.37 3.00
CA THR A 25 -26.68 -14.09 3.70
C THR A 25 -26.12 -13.13 2.68
N ALA A 26 -26.98 -12.21 2.29
CA ALA A 26 -26.70 -11.08 1.43
C ALA A 26 -25.35 -10.45 1.75
N ARG A 27 -24.33 -10.80 1.00
CA ARG A 27 -23.13 -10.01 0.89
C ARG A 27 -23.53 -8.73 0.19
N GLY A 28 -23.66 -7.68 0.99
CA GLY A 28 -23.69 -6.34 0.47
C GLY A 28 -22.54 -6.19 -0.53
N ALA A 29 -22.92 -6.05 -1.78
CA ALA A 29 -21.98 -5.73 -2.84
C ALA A 29 -21.26 -4.45 -2.43
N ARG A 30 -20.03 -4.58 -1.95
CA ARG A 30 -19.10 -3.47 -1.90
C ARG A 30 -18.91 -3.06 -3.35
N SER A 31 -19.51 -1.94 -3.67
CA SER A 31 -19.31 -1.28 -4.95
C SER A 31 -17.82 -0.97 -5.08
N THR A 32 -17.10 -1.86 -5.73
CA THR A 32 -15.72 -1.63 -6.17
C THR A 32 -15.75 -0.77 -7.41
N LYS A 33 -16.52 0.32 -7.38
CA LYS A 33 -16.56 1.28 -8.47
C LYS A 33 -15.67 2.45 -8.13
N ASP A 34 -14.63 2.57 -8.92
CA ASP A 34 -13.97 3.79 -9.33
C ASP A 34 -12.95 4.43 -8.39
N PHE A 35 -12.28 3.66 -7.55
CA PHE A 35 -11.09 4.17 -6.85
C PHE A 35 -9.76 3.70 -7.48
N SER A 36 -9.86 3.07 -8.65
CA SER A 36 -8.70 2.55 -9.41
C SER A 36 -7.75 3.65 -9.93
N SER A 37 -8.11 4.91 -9.73
CA SER A 37 -7.30 6.07 -10.16
C SER A 37 -6.57 6.74 -9.01
N THR A 38 -6.66 6.24 -7.80
CA THR A 38 -6.01 6.86 -6.64
C THR A 38 -4.58 6.35 -6.55
N SER A 39 -3.85 6.59 -7.63
CA SER A 39 -2.38 6.69 -7.70
C SER A 39 -1.59 5.88 -6.66
N GLY A 40 -1.85 4.57 -6.57
CA GLY A 40 -0.99 3.67 -5.82
C GLY A 40 -1.04 3.81 -4.30
N ALA A 41 -2.01 4.54 -3.75
CA ALA A 41 -2.16 4.68 -2.29
C ALA A 41 -2.52 3.35 -1.61
N ASP A 42 -3.28 2.49 -2.27
CA ASP A 42 -3.68 1.17 -1.74
C ASP A 42 -2.48 0.27 -1.36
N ILE A 43 -1.29 0.56 -1.90
CA ILE A 43 -0.08 -0.22 -1.62
C ILE A 43 0.39 -0.04 -0.16
N TRP A 44 0.13 1.11 0.43
CA TRP A 44 0.55 1.41 1.79
C TRP A 44 -0.59 1.45 2.82
N ASP A 45 -1.85 1.31 2.38
CA ASP A 45 -2.99 0.98 3.24
C ASP A 45 -2.82 -0.44 3.79
N ALA A 46 -2.15 -0.54 4.93
CA ALA A 46 -1.71 -1.82 5.47
C ALA A 46 -2.84 -2.65 6.05
N ASN A 47 -3.89 -2.00 6.55
CA ASN A 47 -5.05 -2.64 7.17
C ASN A 47 -6.24 -2.77 6.20
N HIS A 48 -6.15 -2.16 5.01
CA HIS A 48 -7.17 -2.16 3.96
C HIS A 48 -8.53 -1.61 4.42
N ASP A 49 -8.51 -0.60 5.30
CA ASP A 49 -9.72 0.05 5.78
C ASP A 49 -10.17 1.23 4.89
N GLY A 50 -9.36 1.59 3.92
CA GLY A 50 -9.61 2.69 2.99
C GLY A 50 -9.40 4.06 3.62
N ILE A 51 -8.74 4.13 4.76
CA ILE A 51 -8.26 5.35 5.40
C ILE A 51 -6.73 5.33 5.30
N TYR A 52 -6.16 6.40 4.79
CA TYR A 52 -4.73 6.49 4.55
C TYR A 52 -4.09 7.39 5.61
N THR A 53 -3.21 6.82 6.42
CA THR A 53 -2.62 7.51 7.57
C THR A 53 -1.14 7.84 7.38
N CYS A 54 -0.64 8.86 8.09
CA CYS A 54 0.79 9.17 8.10
C CYS A 54 1.63 7.99 8.63
N ASP A 55 1.10 7.22 9.58
CA ASP A 55 1.83 6.09 10.17
C ASP A 55 1.96 4.93 9.18
N GLU A 56 0.93 4.66 8.39
CA GLU A 56 1.00 3.66 7.33
C GLU A 56 1.98 4.07 6.24
N TRP A 57 1.96 5.35 5.86
CA TRP A 57 2.94 5.89 4.93
C TRP A 57 4.37 5.72 5.44
N LYS A 58 4.66 6.14 6.68
CA LYS A 58 5.98 5.95 7.29
C LYS A 58 6.39 4.48 7.37
N SER A 59 5.47 3.61 7.72
CA SER A 59 5.71 2.16 7.77
C SER A 59 6.04 1.59 6.39
N TYR A 60 5.38 2.08 5.34
CA TYR A 60 5.66 1.72 3.97
C TYR A 60 7.07 2.19 3.55
N LEU A 61 7.40 3.46 3.81
CA LEU A 61 8.74 4.00 3.52
C LEU A 61 9.83 3.22 4.26
N TYR A 62 9.61 2.89 5.53
CA TYR A 62 10.56 2.10 6.31
C TYR A 62 10.82 0.72 5.71
N ARG A 63 9.77 0.06 5.21
CA ARG A 63 9.92 -1.23 4.51
C ARG A 63 10.71 -1.09 3.22
N LEU A 64 10.42 -0.05 2.41
CA LEU A 64 11.15 0.22 1.18
C LEU A 64 12.63 0.50 1.45
N PHE A 65 12.92 1.34 2.44
CA PHE A 65 14.28 1.65 2.85
C PHE A 65 15.04 0.37 3.23
N THR A 66 14.46 -0.44 4.10
CA THR A 66 15.08 -1.70 4.56
C THR A 66 15.33 -2.69 3.42
N LEU A 67 14.46 -2.69 2.40
CA LEU A 67 14.63 -3.52 1.21
C LEU A 67 15.79 -3.01 0.32
N ALA A 68 15.94 -1.72 0.23
CA ALA A 68 16.93 -1.07 -0.63
C ALA A 68 18.33 -1.04 0.00
N ASP A 69 18.42 -0.82 1.30
CA ASP A 69 19.66 -0.84 2.09
C ASP A 69 20.23 -2.27 2.16
N ARG A 70 20.96 -2.64 1.11
CA ARG A 70 21.52 -4.00 0.96
C ARG A 70 22.77 -4.22 1.79
N ASN A 71 23.58 -3.19 1.92
CA ASN A 71 24.81 -3.24 2.70
C ASN A 71 24.55 -3.09 4.20
N ARG A 72 23.33 -2.64 4.59
CA ARG A 72 22.86 -2.43 5.96
C ARG A 72 23.68 -1.41 6.73
N ASP A 73 24.14 -0.37 6.04
CA ASP A 73 24.88 0.73 6.69
C ASP A 73 23.92 1.82 7.23
N GLY A 74 22.63 1.68 7.02
CA GLY A 74 21.61 2.61 7.48
C GLY A 74 21.44 3.83 6.59
N ASN A 75 22.05 3.83 5.41
CA ASN A 75 21.94 4.87 4.39
C ASN A 75 21.63 4.23 3.05
N LEU A 76 21.12 5.02 2.12
CA LEU A 76 21.00 4.60 0.73
C LEU A 76 21.98 5.40 -0.13
N ASP A 77 22.85 4.71 -0.84
CA ASP A 77 23.61 5.33 -1.90
C ASP A 77 22.79 5.43 -3.20
N SER A 78 23.32 6.07 -4.22
CA SER A 78 22.63 6.24 -5.52
C SER A 78 22.25 4.91 -6.17
N SER A 79 23.03 3.86 -5.98
CA SER A 79 22.73 2.52 -6.53
C SER A 79 21.61 1.81 -5.78
N GLU A 80 21.60 1.92 -4.47
CA GLU A 80 20.56 1.40 -3.60
C GLU A 80 19.25 2.17 -3.77
N PHE A 81 19.31 3.48 -3.93
CA PHE A 81 18.15 4.29 -4.23
C PHE A 81 17.48 3.89 -5.56
N THR A 82 18.24 3.39 -6.52
CA THR A 82 17.69 2.83 -7.76
C THR A 82 16.75 1.64 -7.49
N ILE A 83 16.94 0.90 -6.39
CA ILE A 83 16.02 -0.17 -5.99
C ILE A 83 14.68 0.42 -5.58
N ILE A 84 14.67 1.54 -4.85
CA ILE A 84 13.45 2.27 -4.49
C ILE A 84 12.65 2.62 -5.75
N ARG A 85 13.28 3.21 -6.77
CA ARG A 85 12.63 3.56 -8.04
C ARG A 85 12.00 2.37 -8.76
N ARG A 86 12.62 1.20 -8.66
CA ARG A 86 12.15 -0.02 -9.34
C ARG A 86 11.06 -0.74 -8.57
N THR A 87 11.09 -0.67 -7.25
CA THR A 87 10.21 -1.43 -6.36
C THR A 87 9.00 -0.61 -5.92
N GLY A 88 9.21 0.66 -5.62
CA GLY A 88 8.16 1.56 -5.18
C GLY A 88 7.45 2.21 -6.35
N THR A 89 6.21 1.81 -6.64
CA THR A 89 5.41 2.35 -7.75
C THR A 89 5.26 3.87 -7.69
N ASN A 90 5.25 4.44 -6.48
CA ASN A 90 5.14 5.89 -6.26
C ASN A 90 6.48 6.63 -6.41
N PHE A 91 7.57 5.92 -6.65
CA PHE A 91 8.94 6.45 -6.67
C PHE A 91 9.65 6.28 -8.01
N THR A 92 8.92 5.91 -9.06
CA THR A 92 9.54 5.65 -10.39
C THR A 92 10.35 6.85 -10.87
N ASP A 93 9.85 8.06 -10.66
CA ASP A 93 10.49 9.31 -11.06
C ASP A 93 11.11 10.07 -9.87
N ALA A 94 11.31 9.40 -8.74
CA ALA A 94 11.87 10.04 -7.56
C ALA A 94 13.29 10.52 -7.80
N ASP A 95 13.56 11.75 -7.41
CA ASP A 95 14.90 12.33 -7.48
C ASP A 95 15.68 12.03 -6.20
N PHE A 96 16.89 11.50 -6.35
CA PHE A 96 17.80 11.24 -5.24
C PHE A 96 18.11 12.53 -4.45
N GLY A 97 18.40 13.63 -5.16
CA GLY A 97 18.71 14.93 -4.53
C GLY A 97 17.53 15.54 -3.74
N TYR A 98 16.31 15.15 -4.02
CA TYR A 98 15.16 15.56 -3.22
C TYR A 98 15.18 14.94 -1.81
N PHE A 99 15.72 13.72 -1.71
CA PHE A 99 15.82 13.01 -0.44
C PHE A 99 17.13 13.30 0.28
N ASP A 100 18.23 13.47 -0.45
CA ASP A 100 19.55 13.86 0.09
C ASP A 100 19.54 15.36 0.43
N GLU A 101 18.98 15.73 1.58
CA GLU A 101 18.78 17.12 1.96
C GLU A 101 20.11 17.83 2.28
N ASN A 102 21.05 17.10 2.86
CA ASN A 102 22.35 17.64 3.25
C ASN A 102 23.41 17.58 2.13
N GLN A 103 23.06 16.94 0.99
CA GLN A 103 23.90 16.78 -0.19
C GLN A 103 25.23 16.06 0.09
N ASP A 104 25.22 15.10 0.99
CA ASP A 104 26.39 14.29 1.33
C ASP A 104 26.57 13.06 0.41
N GLY A 105 25.68 12.88 -0.55
CA GLY A 105 25.67 11.76 -1.49
C GLY A 105 25.06 10.49 -0.94
N LYS A 106 24.35 10.59 0.18
CA LYS A 106 23.62 9.50 0.82
C LYS A 106 22.24 9.97 1.26
N VAL A 107 21.32 9.06 1.32
CA VAL A 107 19.99 9.29 1.90
C VAL A 107 19.89 8.49 3.18
N THR A 108 19.87 9.17 4.31
CA THR A 108 19.68 8.56 5.62
C THR A 108 18.24 8.05 5.77
N ARG A 109 18.03 7.16 6.73
CA ARG A 109 16.68 6.66 7.02
C ARG A 109 15.70 7.77 7.40
N SER A 110 16.13 8.76 8.18
CA SER A 110 15.28 9.89 8.56
C SER A 110 14.94 10.76 7.35
N GLU A 111 15.89 11.09 6.51
CA GLU A 111 15.64 11.86 5.28
C GLU A 111 14.63 11.17 4.36
N PHE A 112 14.64 9.85 4.30
CA PHE A 112 13.70 9.11 3.48
C PHE A 112 12.33 8.92 4.13
N VAL A 113 12.29 8.47 5.39
CA VAL A 113 11.05 8.06 6.09
C VAL A 113 10.23 9.25 6.57
N ASP A 114 10.87 10.37 6.89
CA ASP A 114 10.17 11.56 7.36
C ASP A 114 9.62 12.44 6.22
N LYS A 115 9.85 12.05 4.96
CA LYS A 115 9.22 12.75 3.82
C LYS A 115 7.71 12.57 3.84
N PRO A 116 6.96 13.67 3.77
CA PRO A 116 5.50 13.61 3.73
C PRO A 116 5.02 12.97 2.42
N SER A 117 3.88 12.31 2.48
CA SER A 117 3.19 11.84 1.28
C SER A 117 2.51 12.99 0.57
N GLU A 118 2.79 13.18 -0.72
CA GLU A 118 2.05 14.16 -1.55
C GLU A 118 0.55 13.85 -1.59
N PHE A 119 0.19 12.58 -1.51
CA PHE A 119 -1.20 12.15 -1.43
C PHE A 119 -1.86 12.69 -0.15
N ILE A 120 -1.22 12.48 1.01
CA ILE A 120 -1.75 12.99 2.28
C ILE A 120 -1.82 14.52 2.25
N LEU A 121 -0.75 15.20 1.85
CA LEU A 121 -0.74 16.68 1.75
C LEU A 121 -1.85 17.24 0.86
N ARG A 122 -2.21 16.49 -0.18
CA ARG A 122 -3.25 16.92 -1.13
C ARG A 122 -4.66 16.73 -0.58
N PHE A 123 -4.92 15.60 0.08
CA PHE A 123 -6.26 15.18 0.45
C PHE A 123 -6.61 15.40 1.92
N ASP A 124 -5.65 15.39 2.83
CA ASP A 124 -5.82 15.70 4.24
C ASP A 124 -6.07 17.21 4.41
N LYS A 125 -7.33 17.58 4.44
CA LYS A 125 -7.73 18.99 4.52
C LYS A 125 -7.81 19.51 5.96
N ASN A 126 -8.02 18.62 6.90
CA ASN A 126 -8.14 18.97 8.30
C ASN A 126 -6.79 18.89 9.06
N GLY A 127 -5.76 18.25 8.47
CA GLY A 127 -4.43 18.14 9.04
C GLY A 127 -4.33 17.12 10.19
N ASP A 128 -5.24 16.14 10.22
CA ASP A 128 -5.24 15.10 11.26
C ASP A 128 -4.38 13.88 10.92
N CYS A 129 -3.63 13.94 9.81
CA CYS A 129 -2.83 12.83 9.29
C CYS A 129 -3.65 11.59 8.91
N ARG A 130 -4.89 11.78 8.50
CA ARG A 130 -5.79 10.74 8.04
C ARG A 130 -6.52 11.23 6.80
N VAL A 131 -6.45 10.50 5.73
CA VAL A 131 -7.22 10.78 4.52
C VAL A 131 -8.38 9.82 4.44
N THR A 132 -9.57 10.34 4.61
CA THR A 132 -10.83 9.58 4.53
C THR A 132 -11.40 9.62 3.11
N GLN A 133 -12.32 8.71 2.81
CA GLN A 133 -13.03 8.72 1.53
C GLN A 133 -13.81 10.01 1.28
N ASP A 134 -14.31 10.66 2.34
CA ASP A 134 -15.07 11.91 2.21
C ASP A 134 -14.16 13.09 1.86
N GLU A 135 -12.96 13.16 2.42
CA GLU A 135 -11.95 14.15 2.04
C GLU A 135 -11.49 13.96 0.60
N MET A 136 -11.31 12.74 0.16
CA MET A 136 -10.97 12.44 -1.23
C MET A 136 -12.08 12.86 -2.20
N LYS A 137 -13.34 12.61 -1.86
CA LYS A 137 -14.49 13.06 -2.66
C LYS A 137 -14.57 14.58 -2.69
N ALA A 138 -14.41 15.25 -1.55
CA ALA A 138 -14.42 16.70 -1.46
C ALA A 138 -13.35 17.33 -2.35
N ALA A 139 -12.11 16.84 -2.28
CA ALA A 139 -11.02 17.32 -3.12
C ALA A 139 -11.25 17.09 -4.63
N SER A 140 -11.98 16.04 -5.00
CA SER A 140 -12.32 15.74 -6.39
C SER A 140 -13.40 16.72 -6.94
N THR A 141 -14.26 17.24 -6.09
CA THR A 141 -15.28 18.21 -6.48
C THR A 141 -14.72 19.60 -6.69
N ASP A 142 -13.67 19.96 -5.96
CA ASP A 142 -13.01 21.27 -6.08
C ASP A 142 -12.25 21.42 -7.42
N GLN A 143 -11.94 20.33 -8.10
CA GLN A 143 -11.25 20.33 -9.40
C GLN A 143 -12.19 20.47 -10.61
N LYS A 144 -13.50 20.61 -10.40
CA LYS A 144 -14.42 20.83 -11.52
C LYS A 144 -14.11 22.21 -12.15
N PRO A 145 -13.65 22.28 -13.40
CA PRO A 145 -13.41 23.56 -14.05
C PRO A 145 -14.72 24.32 -14.04
N SER A 146 -14.70 25.53 -13.50
CA SER A 146 -15.80 26.46 -13.65
C SER A 146 -15.96 26.73 -15.14
N ASN A 147 -16.91 26.06 -15.76
CA ASN A 147 -17.30 26.32 -17.12
C ASN A 147 -17.84 27.76 -17.14
N GLY A 148 -16.94 28.71 -17.44
CA GLY A 148 -17.28 30.10 -17.62
C GLY A 148 -18.37 30.17 -18.67
N ARG A 149 -19.60 30.39 -18.22
CA ARG A 149 -20.66 30.85 -19.09
C ARG A 149 -20.20 32.17 -19.70
N GLY A 150 -19.67 32.08 -20.92
CA GLY A 150 -19.44 33.22 -21.74
C GLY A 150 -20.74 34.01 -21.84
N LYS A 151 -20.80 35.17 -21.19
CA LYS A 151 -21.82 36.17 -21.48
C LYS A 151 -21.63 36.60 -22.93
N LYS A 152 -22.54 36.19 -23.79
CA LYS A 152 -22.69 36.80 -25.10
C LYS A 152 -23.21 38.21 -24.86
N PHE A 153 -22.43 39.18 -25.25
CA PHE A 153 -22.91 40.50 -25.57
C PHE A 153 -23.28 40.54 -27.05
#